data_b61209e3569404bab582b3a079ffb0b4
#
_entry.id   b61209e3569404bab582b3a079ffb0b4
#
_cell.length_a   1.000
_cell.length_b   1.000
_cell.length_c   1.000
_cell.angle_alpha   90.00
_cell.angle_beta   90.00
_cell.angle_gamma   90.00
#
_symmetry.space_group_name_H-M   'P 1'
#
loop_
_entity.id
_entity.type
_entity.pdbx_description
1 polymer ?
#
loop_
_entity_poly.entity_id
_entity_poly.type
_entity_poly.pdbx_seq_one_letter_code
_entity_poly.pdbx_strand_id
1 'polypeptide(L)'
;IAGTDIQEYVEIIEMVESVSSVIAGYEINISCPNVKKGGMEFGVDCEMTANLTETLRGITERLIIMKLSPNVSDIVSIGMSAENAGADAVSAINTLVGMSINAKTGMSDIFTTYGGLSGPAIKPIGLAAVHKLYQQLSIPIIGIGGIVSGEDAVEYMLAGATAVQVGTANFRDPGISENTIDSLENILNESNRNVAADLIGSVQTHS
;
A
#
# COMPACT_ATOMS: atom_id res chain seq x y z
N ILE A 1 11.21 1.44 -0.26
CA ILE A 1 12.35 0.83 0.45
C ILE A 1 11.88 -0.16 1.51
N ALA A 2 12.74 -1.10 1.91
CA ALA A 2 12.47 -2.10 2.93
C ALA A 2 13.75 -2.37 3.73
N GLY A 3 13.59 -2.64 5.03
CA GLY A 3 14.69 -2.96 5.95
C GLY A 3 14.22 -3.92 7.05
N THR A 4 15.17 -4.54 7.73
CA THR A 4 14.92 -5.48 8.84
C THR A 4 15.04 -4.81 10.21
N ASP A 5 15.61 -3.61 10.26
CA ASP A 5 15.63 -2.73 11.43
C ASP A 5 15.62 -1.25 10.99
N ILE A 6 15.36 -0.35 11.94
CA ILE A 6 15.24 1.10 11.66
C ILE A 6 16.52 1.67 11.04
N GLN A 7 17.68 1.19 11.46
CA GLN A 7 18.97 1.70 10.98
C GLN A 7 19.16 1.42 9.47
N GLU A 8 18.71 0.26 8.97
CA GLU A 8 18.78 -0.04 7.54
C GLU A 8 17.92 0.93 6.70
N TYR A 9 16.72 1.30 7.17
CA TYR A 9 15.92 2.31 6.48
C TYR A 9 16.61 3.68 6.45
N VAL A 10 17.22 4.08 7.57
CA VAL A 10 17.99 5.34 7.64
C VAL A 10 19.14 5.32 6.64
N GLU A 11 19.96 4.28 6.67
CA GLU A 11 21.13 4.14 5.77
C GLU A 11 20.75 4.16 4.29
N ILE A 12 19.61 3.52 3.93
CA ILE A 12 19.12 3.54 2.55
C ILE A 12 18.72 4.96 2.13
N ILE A 13 18.00 5.71 2.96
CA ILE A 13 17.58 7.08 2.64
C ILE A 13 18.82 7.97 2.52
N GLU A 14 19.73 7.95 3.48
CA GLU A 14 20.97 8.75 3.46
C GLU A 14 21.81 8.43 2.21
N MET A 15 21.94 7.16 1.87
CA MET A 15 22.68 6.73 0.67
C MET A 15 22.02 7.28 -0.60
N VAL A 16 20.69 7.14 -0.75
CA VAL A 16 19.96 7.61 -1.92
C VAL A 16 20.05 9.13 -2.04
N GLU A 17 19.88 9.88 -0.95
CA GLU A 17 19.98 11.34 -0.96
C GLU A 17 21.38 11.85 -1.25
N SER A 18 22.41 11.08 -0.88
CA SER A 18 23.80 11.42 -1.19
C SER A 18 24.13 11.37 -2.68
N VAL A 19 23.36 10.57 -3.47
CA VAL A 19 23.65 10.33 -4.90
C VAL A 19 22.59 10.92 -5.83
N SER A 20 21.40 11.31 -5.33
CA SER A 20 20.31 11.82 -6.16
C SER A 20 19.51 12.94 -5.49
N SER A 21 19.39 14.07 -6.19
CA SER A 21 18.55 15.21 -5.78
C SER A 21 17.13 15.15 -6.36
N VAL A 22 16.83 14.21 -7.26
CA VAL A 22 15.55 14.16 -8.02
C VAL A 22 14.50 13.20 -7.42
N ILE A 23 14.80 12.59 -6.29
CA ILE A 23 13.84 11.71 -5.59
C ILE A 23 12.70 12.55 -5.00
N ALA A 24 11.46 12.23 -5.36
CA ALA A 24 10.28 12.91 -4.84
C ALA A 24 9.90 12.45 -3.42
N GLY A 25 10.08 11.17 -3.13
CA GLY A 25 9.73 10.58 -1.84
C GLY A 25 10.05 9.10 -1.74
N TYR A 26 9.69 8.52 -0.62
CA TYR A 26 9.97 7.11 -0.29
C TYR A 26 8.70 6.40 0.12
N GLU A 27 8.42 5.26 -0.49
CA GLU A 27 7.43 4.31 0.02
C GLU A 27 8.13 3.33 0.96
N ILE A 28 7.72 3.34 2.21
CA ILE A 28 8.32 2.57 3.30
C ILE A 28 7.53 1.27 3.48
N ASN A 29 8.10 0.15 3.09
CA ASN A 29 7.47 -1.16 3.28
C ASN A 29 7.66 -1.64 4.71
N ILE A 30 6.65 -1.50 5.55
CA ILE A 30 6.68 -1.89 6.97
C ILE A 30 6.26 -3.35 7.22
N SER A 31 6.06 -4.15 6.17
CA SER A 31 5.75 -5.58 6.30
C SER A 31 7.00 -6.46 6.45
N CYS A 32 8.21 -5.87 6.51
CA CYS A 32 9.43 -6.62 6.77
C CYS A 32 9.55 -6.95 8.27
N PRO A 33 9.92 -8.21 8.63
CA PRO A 33 10.07 -8.61 10.03
C PRO A 33 11.27 -7.91 10.68
N ASN A 34 11.05 -7.33 11.87
CA ASN A 34 12.10 -6.73 12.68
C ASN A 34 12.92 -7.82 13.40
N VAL A 35 14.15 -8.05 12.95
CA VAL A 35 15.03 -9.09 13.49
C VAL A 35 15.36 -8.86 14.96
N LYS A 36 15.56 -7.61 15.40
CA LYS A 36 15.86 -7.25 16.80
C LYS A 36 14.68 -7.51 17.76
N LYS A 37 13.44 -7.48 17.27
CA LYS A 37 12.23 -7.81 18.03
C LYS A 37 11.68 -9.21 17.70
N GLY A 38 12.54 -10.17 17.39
CA GLY A 38 12.16 -11.57 17.21
C GLY A 38 11.36 -11.86 15.94
N GLY A 39 11.54 -11.06 14.89
CA GLY A 39 10.85 -11.23 13.60
C GLY A 39 9.46 -10.60 13.54
N MET A 40 9.08 -9.76 14.49
CA MET A 40 7.82 -9.00 14.45
C MET A 40 7.87 -7.97 13.32
N GLU A 41 6.84 -7.91 12.48
CA GLU A 41 6.72 -6.90 11.43
C GLU A 41 6.53 -5.50 12.06
N PHE A 42 7.14 -4.46 11.46
CA PHE A 42 6.94 -3.07 11.89
C PHE A 42 5.46 -2.66 11.80
N GLY A 43 4.79 -3.09 10.75
CA GLY A 43 3.42 -2.71 10.43
C GLY A 43 2.32 -3.43 11.20
N VAL A 44 2.65 -4.22 12.23
CA VAL A 44 1.65 -4.87 13.10
C VAL A 44 1.51 -4.19 14.46
N ASP A 45 2.38 -3.23 14.76
CA ASP A 45 2.46 -2.53 16.05
C ASP A 45 2.48 -1.01 15.84
N CYS A 46 1.58 -0.29 16.53
CA CYS A 46 1.43 1.16 16.40
C CYS A 46 2.67 1.92 16.88
N GLU A 47 3.30 1.49 17.98
CA GLU A 47 4.48 2.14 18.54
C GLU A 47 5.69 1.97 17.61
N MET A 48 5.86 0.78 17.05
CA MET A 48 6.93 0.50 16.08
C MET A 48 6.74 1.30 14.79
N THR A 49 5.51 1.40 14.30
CA THR A 49 5.17 2.20 13.11
C THR A 49 5.46 3.69 13.37
N ALA A 50 5.02 4.21 14.50
CA ALA A 50 5.28 5.61 14.88
C ALA A 50 6.78 5.89 14.99
N ASN A 51 7.52 5.08 15.75
CA ASN A 51 8.97 5.26 15.96
C ASN A 51 9.75 5.22 14.64
N LEU A 52 9.44 4.29 13.73
CA LEU A 52 10.06 4.25 12.42
C LEU A 52 9.75 5.53 11.64
N THR A 53 8.47 5.94 11.58
CA THR A 53 8.03 7.12 10.82
C THR A 53 8.69 8.39 11.36
N GLU A 54 8.70 8.62 12.68
CA GLU A 54 9.35 9.76 13.32
C GLU A 54 10.85 9.81 13.04
N THR A 55 11.53 8.64 13.12
CA THR A 55 12.95 8.55 12.83
C THR A 55 13.25 8.96 11.38
N LEU A 56 12.46 8.44 10.42
CA LEU A 56 12.64 8.78 9.02
C LEU A 56 12.29 10.24 8.71
N ARG A 57 11.25 10.78 9.34
CA ARG A 57 10.90 12.21 9.22
C ARG A 57 12.01 13.11 9.74
N GLY A 58 12.75 12.68 10.76
CA GLY A 58 13.90 13.43 11.29
C GLY A 58 15.10 13.55 10.36
N ILE A 59 15.18 12.75 9.30
CA ILE A 59 16.34 12.71 8.39
C ILE A 59 16.03 13.17 6.96
N THR A 60 14.75 13.29 6.57
CA THR A 60 14.37 13.73 5.22
C THR A 60 13.15 14.65 5.24
N GLU A 61 13.14 15.65 4.36
CA GLU A 61 11.99 16.52 4.07
C GLU A 61 11.15 16.01 2.88
N ARG A 62 11.55 14.88 2.27
CA ARG A 62 10.84 14.29 1.13
C ARG A 62 9.60 13.57 1.59
N LEU A 63 8.71 13.26 0.63
CA LEU A 63 7.48 12.52 0.92
C LEU A 63 7.79 11.16 1.55
N ILE A 64 7.12 10.87 2.66
CA ILE A 64 7.13 9.57 3.33
C ILE A 64 5.75 8.93 3.17
N ILE A 65 5.69 7.81 2.46
CA ILE A 65 4.49 7.02 2.23
C ILE A 65 4.64 5.71 3.01
N MET A 66 3.79 5.48 4.01
CA MET A 66 3.86 4.24 4.79
C MET A 66 2.99 3.16 4.15
N LYS A 67 3.61 2.04 3.71
CA LYS A 67 2.90 0.92 3.06
C LYS A 67 2.39 -0.08 4.07
N LEU A 68 1.06 -0.07 4.26
CA LEU A 68 0.37 -0.79 5.32
C LEU A 68 0.14 -2.26 4.98
N SER A 69 0.29 -3.12 6.01
CA SER A 69 0.01 -4.55 5.94
C SER A 69 -1.48 -4.82 6.19
N PRO A 70 -2.12 -5.70 5.40
CA PRO A 70 -3.48 -6.16 5.69
C PRO A 70 -3.53 -7.24 6.77
N ASN A 71 -2.37 -7.75 7.21
CA ASN A 71 -2.26 -8.87 8.15
C ASN A 71 -2.32 -8.40 9.61
N VAL A 72 -3.22 -7.46 9.90
CA VAL A 72 -3.43 -6.85 11.21
C VAL A 72 -4.90 -6.85 11.58
N SER A 73 -5.21 -6.78 12.86
CA SER A 73 -6.58 -6.69 13.34
C SER A 73 -7.22 -5.33 13.07
N ASP A 74 -6.42 -4.27 13.11
CA ASP A 74 -6.86 -2.88 12.93
C ASP A 74 -5.83 -2.06 12.12
N ILE A 75 -6.05 -1.99 10.81
CA ILE A 75 -5.20 -1.23 9.88
C ILE A 75 -5.35 0.28 10.09
N VAL A 76 -6.50 0.74 10.62
CA VAL A 76 -6.76 2.15 10.86
C VAL A 76 -5.86 2.68 11.96
N SER A 77 -5.73 1.97 13.08
CA SER A 77 -4.83 2.34 14.17
C SER A 77 -3.38 2.45 13.72
N ILE A 78 -2.91 1.54 12.84
CA ILE A 78 -1.56 1.62 12.24
C ILE A 78 -1.43 2.85 11.34
N GLY A 79 -2.42 3.10 10.48
CA GLY A 79 -2.45 4.29 9.62
C GLY A 79 -2.42 5.61 10.40
N MET A 80 -3.22 5.71 11.47
CA MET A 80 -3.24 6.88 12.37
C MET A 80 -1.89 7.07 13.08
N SER A 81 -1.22 5.99 13.49
CA SER A 81 0.11 6.06 14.08
C SER A 81 1.13 6.62 13.09
N ALA A 82 1.08 6.20 11.83
CA ALA A 82 1.93 6.72 10.76
C ALA A 82 1.65 8.22 10.50
N GLU A 83 0.38 8.62 10.38
CA GLU A 83 -0.03 10.02 10.18
C GLU A 83 0.45 10.92 11.33
N ASN A 84 0.18 10.52 12.57
CA ASN A 84 0.57 11.30 13.76
C ASN A 84 2.10 11.43 13.91
N ALA A 85 2.85 10.46 13.39
CA ALA A 85 4.31 10.45 13.39
C ALA A 85 4.94 11.19 12.19
N GLY A 86 4.14 11.79 11.30
CA GLY A 86 4.60 12.65 10.23
C GLY A 86 4.72 11.99 8.85
N ALA A 87 4.00 10.90 8.60
CA ALA A 87 3.83 10.39 7.23
C ALA A 87 3.00 11.37 6.39
N ASP A 88 3.38 11.55 5.11
CA ASP A 88 2.67 12.41 4.16
C ASP A 88 1.52 11.68 3.47
N ALA A 89 1.59 10.35 3.40
CA ALA A 89 0.55 9.50 2.83
C ALA A 89 0.69 8.06 3.37
N VAL A 90 -0.35 7.26 3.15
CA VAL A 90 -0.28 5.81 3.32
C VAL A 90 -0.60 5.11 2.02
N SER A 91 0.00 3.92 1.77
CA SER A 91 -0.44 3.02 0.71
C SER A 91 -1.03 1.74 1.30
N ALA A 92 -2.14 1.28 0.77
CA ALA A 92 -2.88 0.12 1.26
C ALA A 92 -3.45 -0.67 0.08
N ILE A 93 -3.12 -1.96 0.01
CA ILE A 93 -2.55 -2.84 1.02
C ILE A 93 -1.33 -3.61 0.47
N ASN A 94 -0.45 -4.08 1.37
CA ASN A 94 0.52 -5.12 1.03
C ASN A 94 -0.19 -6.47 0.80
N THR A 95 0.54 -7.55 0.58
CA THR A 95 -0.01 -8.88 0.31
C THR A 95 -0.60 -9.52 1.57
N LEU A 96 -1.61 -10.38 1.39
CA LEU A 96 -2.15 -11.24 2.45
C LEU A 96 -1.28 -12.48 2.62
N VAL A 97 -1.09 -12.92 3.84
CA VAL A 97 -0.42 -14.21 4.10
C VAL A 97 -1.29 -15.34 3.56
N GLY A 98 -0.70 -16.19 2.75
CA GLY A 98 -1.34 -17.34 2.14
C GLY A 98 -0.44 -18.58 2.15
N MET A 99 -1.02 -19.73 1.83
CA MET A 99 -0.33 -21.02 1.69
C MET A 99 -0.88 -21.77 0.48
N SER A 100 -0.03 -22.56 -0.18
CA SER A 100 -0.45 -23.51 -1.22
C SER A 100 0.08 -24.89 -0.87
N ILE A 101 -0.77 -25.91 -1.03
CA ILE A 101 -0.45 -27.31 -0.71
C ILE A 101 -0.72 -28.18 -1.95
N ASN A 102 0.27 -28.95 -2.34
CA ASN A 102 0.11 -29.98 -3.35
C ASN A 102 -0.66 -31.16 -2.77
N ALA A 103 -1.89 -31.35 -3.19
CA ALA A 103 -2.77 -32.39 -2.65
C ALA A 103 -2.29 -33.83 -2.91
N LYS A 104 -1.42 -34.03 -3.92
CA LYS A 104 -0.90 -35.37 -4.23
C LYS A 104 0.30 -35.76 -3.37
N THR A 105 1.15 -34.79 -3.03
CA THR A 105 2.38 -35.02 -2.27
C THR A 105 2.24 -34.67 -0.80
N GLY A 106 1.24 -33.86 -0.42
CA GLY A 106 1.06 -33.29 0.92
C GLY A 106 2.09 -32.20 1.26
N MET A 107 2.91 -31.76 0.31
CA MET A 107 3.95 -30.76 0.51
C MET A 107 3.44 -29.36 0.19
N SER A 108 4.03 -28.35 0.83
CA SER A 108 3.84 -26.95 0.42
C SER A 108 4.42 -26.70 -0.97
N ASP A 109 3.68 -26.02 -1.85
CA ASP A 109 4.20 -25.52 -3.14
C ASP A 109 5.08 -24.27 -2.95
N ILE A 110 5.03 -23.65 -1.76
CA ILE A 110 5.82 -22.46 -1.43
C ILE A 110 6.99 -22.88 -0.55
N PHE A 111 8.23 -22.56 -0.98
CA PHE A 111 9.45 -22.97 -0.28
C PHE A 111 9.48 -22.52 1.20
N THR A 112 8.99 -21.31 1.49
CA THR A 112 8.90 -20.71 2.82
C THR A 112 7.65 -21.16 3.59
N THR A 113 6.86 -22.10 3.09
CA THR A 113 5.57 -22.57 3.59
C THR A 113 4.45 -21.54 3.42
N TYR A 114 4.69 -20.29 3.78
CA TYR A 114 3.78 -19.17 3.62
C TYR A 114 4.33 -18.18 2.59
N GLY A 115 3.44 -17.47 1.89
CA GLY A 115 3.79 -16.43 0.92
C GLY A 115 2.74 -15.34 0.86
N GLY A 116 3.03 -14.29 0.12
CA GLY A 116 2.11 -13.19 -0.09
C GLY A 116 1.11 -13.47 -1.21
N LEU A 117 -0.18 -13.56 -0.88
CA LEU A 117 -1.26 -13.59 -1.87
C LEU A 117 -1.46 -12.19 -2.43
N SER A 118 -1.44 -12.06 -3.75
CA SER A 118 -1.68 -10.82 -4.50
C SER A 118 -2.59 -11.07 -5.70
N GLY A 119 -2.87 -10.03 -6.49
CA GLY A 119 -3.73 -10.10 -7.67
C GLY A 119 -5.22 -9.91 -7.36
N PRO A 120 -6.14 -10.14 -8.33
CA PRO A 120 -7.55 -9.76 -8.22
C PRO A 120 -8.28 -10.31 -7.00
N ALA A 121 -7.84 -11.44 -6.46
CA ALA A 121 -8.45 -12.07 -5.28
C ALA A 121 -8.40 -11.18 -4.02
N ILE A 122 -7.41 -10.28 -3.90
CA ILE A 122 -7.29 -9.39 -2.73
C ILE A 122 -7.99 -8.04 -2.90
N LYS A 123 -8.51 -7.71 -4.10
CA LYS A 123 -9.15 -6.41 -4.36
C LYS A 123 -10.25 -6.07 -3.35
N PRO A 124 -11.21 -6.95 -3.01
CA PRO A 124 -12.25 -6.62 -2.03
C PRO A 124 -11.72 -6.25 -0.66
N ILE A 125 -10.59 -6.85 -0.25
CA ILE A 125 -9.94 -6.57 1.03
C ILE A 125 -9.22 -5.22 0.98
N GLY A 126 -8.54 -4.93 -0.14
CA GLY A 126 -7.91 -3.64 -0.38
C GLY A 126 -8.91 -2.49 -0.38
N LEU A 127 -10.05 -2.65 -1.09
CA LEU A 127 -11.13 -1.67 -1.10
C LEU A 127 -11.68 -1.39 0.30
N ALA A 128 -11.95 -2.44 1.08
CA ALA A 128 -12.43 -2.30 2.45
C ALA A 128 -11.40 -1.58 3.36
N ALA A 129 -10.12 -1.88 3.19
CA ALA A 129 -9.03 -1.23 3.95
C ALA A 129 -8.94 0.26 3.60
N VAL A 130 -8.90 0.60 2.30
CA VAL A 130 -8.86 1.99 1.82
C VAL A 130 -10.07 2.77 2.32
N HIS A 131 -11.28 2.20 2.23
CA HIS A 131 -12.48 2.88 2.70
C HIS A 131 -12.44 3.15 4.21
N LYS A 132 -12.00 2.20 5.04
CA LYS A 132 -11.85 2.40 6.49
C LYS A 132 -10.81 3.48 6.82
N LEU A 133 -9.67 3.46 6.13
CA LEU A 133 -8.63 4.47 6.30
C LEU A 133 -9.14 5.87 5.91
N TYR A 134 -9.85 5.99 4.79
CA TYR A 134 -10.42 7.26 4.32
C TYR A 134 -11.40 7.90 5.31
N GLN A 135 -12.12 7.10 6.08
CA GLN A 135 -13.04 7.60 7.11
C GLN A 135 -12.32 8.21 8.33
N GLN A 136 -11.03 7.98 8.51
CA GLN A 136 -10.31 8.31 9.74
C GLN A 136 -9.05 9.15 9.52
N LEU A 137 -8.36 9.00 8.38
CA LEU A 137 -7.14 9.72 8.08
C LEU A 137 -7.42 11.01 7.31
N SER A 138 -6.56 12.02 7.53
CA SER A 138 -6.57 13.29 6.79
C SER A 138 -5.54 13.31 5.65
N ILE A 139 -4.52 12.44 5.71
CA ILE A 139 -3.49 12.32 4.69
C ILE A 139 -3.97 11.48 3.49
N PRO A 140 -3.40 11.70 2.29
CA PRO A 140 -3.72 10.93 1.08
C PRO A 140 -3.52 9.42 1.26
N ILE A 141 -4.39 8.65 0.60
CA ILE A 141 -4.32 7.18 0.57
C ILE A 141 -4.05 6.72 -0.85
N ILE A 142 -3.05 5.87 -1.03
CA ILE A 142 -2.74 5.23 -2.31
C ILE A 142 -3.30 3.81 -2.27
N GLY A 143 -4.27 3.53 -3.14
CA GLY A 143 -4.91 2.21 -3.22
C GLY A 143 -4.05 1.22 -3.99
N ILE A 144 -3.79 0.05 -3.42
CA ILE A 144 -3.04 -1.03 -4.07
C ILE A 144 -3.63 -2.40 -3.72
N GLY A 145 -3.73 -3.28 -4.70
CA GLY A 145 -4.15 -4.67 -4.54
C GLY A 145 -5.21 -5.10 -5.54
N GLY A 146 -4.81 -5.98 -6.47
CA GLY A 146 -5.72 -6.61 -7.41
C GLY A 146 -6.23 -5.74 -8.54
N ILE A 147 -5.67 -4.56 -8.77
CA ILE A 147 -6.02 -3.66 -9.86
C ILE A 147 -5.50 -4.25 -11.18
N VAL A 148 -6.42 -4.44 -12.14
CA VAL A 148 -6.14 -4.98 -13.48
C VAL A 148 -6.89 -4.22 -14.59
N SER A 149 -7.66 -3.19 -14.24
CA SER A 149 -8.43 -2.39 -15.19
C SER A 149 -8.68 -0.96 -14.67
N GLY A 150 -9.21 -0.08 -15.53
CA GLY A 150 -9.64 1.26 -15.14
C GLY A 150 -10.82 1.24 -14.17
N GLU A 151 -11.73 0.28 -14.31
CA GLU A 151 -12.85 0.08 -13.38
C GLU A 151 -12.35 -0.21 -11.97
N ASP A 152 -11.31 -1.07 -11.83
CA ASP A 152 -10.71 -1.34 -10.53
C ASP A 152 -10.10 -0.08 -9.92
N ALA A 153 -9.43 0.75 -10.73
CA ALA A 153 -8.90 2.03 -10.29
C ALA A 153 -10.00 2.98 -9.81
N VAL A 154 -11.12 3.07 -10.56
CA VAL A 154 -12.31 3.85 -10.16
C VAL A 154 -12.88 3.35 -8.83
N GLU A 155 -13.01 2.03 -8.65
CA GLU A 155 -13.50 1.46 -7.39
C GLU A 155 -12.64 1.88 -6.19
N TYR A 156 -11.30 1.87 -6.35
CA TYR A 156 -10.38 2.34 -5.30
C TYR A 156 -10.53 3.84 -5.02
N MET A 157 -10.68 4.66 -6.07
CA MET A 157 -10.92 6.10 -5.89
C MET A 157 -12.26 6.38 -5.22
N LEU A 158 -13.32 5.68 -5.62
CA LEU A 158 -14.63 5.76 -4.95
C LEU A 158 -14.53 5.38 -3.46
N ALA A 159 -13.70 4.38 -3.12
CA ALA A 159 -13.45 3.99 -1.74
C ALA A 159 -12.66 5.03 -0.93
N GLY A 160 -11.98 5.99 -1.59
CA GLY A 160 -11.24 7.07 -0.95
C GLY A 160 -9.75 7.16 -1.31
N ALA A 161 -9.28 6.33 -2.25
CA ALA A 161 -7.90 6.45 -2.73
C ALA A 161 -7.71 7.73 -3.56
N THR A 162 -6.65 8.48 -3.27
CA THR A 162 -6.21 9.66 -4.04
C THR A 162 -5.44 9.25 -5.29
N ALA A 163 -4.75 8.13 -5.23
CA ALA A 163 -4.02 7.51 -6.34
C ALA A 163 -4.08 5.98 -6.21
N VAL A 164 -3.67 5.28 -7.26
CA VAL A 164 -3.61 3.81 -7.26
C VAL A 164 -2.26 3.31 -7.72
N GLN A 165 -1.90 2.10 -7.28
CA GLN A 165 -0.69 1.39 -7.72
C GLN A 165 -1.07 0.04 -8.32
N VAL A 166 -0.50 -0.27 -9.48
CA VAL A 166 -0.64 -1.56 -10.16
C VAL A 166 0.61 -2.41 -9.89
N GLY A 167 0.44 -3.52 -9.19
CA GLY A 167 1.53 -4.43 -8.83
C GLY A 167 1.57 -5.67 -9.71
N THR A 168 0.99 -6.77 -9.24
CA THR A 168 1.05 -8.12 -9.83
C THR A 168 0.66 -8.18 -11.31
N ALA A 169 -0.28 -7.34 -11.74
CA ALA A 169 -0.75 -7.34 -13.13
C ALA A 169 0.37 -7.01 -14.14
N ASN A 170 1.37 -6.19 -13.75
CA ASN A 170 2.52 -5.87 -14.60
C ASN A 170 3.35 -7.11 -15.01
N PHE A 171 3.33 -8.19 -14.21
CA PHE A 171 4.04 -9.43 -14.56
C PHE A 171 3.36 -10.19 -15.71
N ARG A 172 2.06 -9.96 -15.94
CA ARG A 172 1.30 -10.57 -17.04
C ARG A 172 1.26 -9.66 -18.25
N ASP A 173 1.08 -8.37 -18.03
CA ASP A 173 0.97 -7.33 -19.05
C ASP A 173 1.75 -6.08 -18.61
N PRO A 174 2.97 -5.86 -19.14
CA PRO A 174 3.76 -4.67 -18.81
C PRO A 174 3.10 -3.36 -19.24
N GLY A 175 2.15 -3.37 -20.18
CA GLY A 175 1.37 -2.21 -20.61
C GLY A 175 0.13 -1.91 -19.75
N ILE A 176 -0.14 -2.74 -18.73
CA ILE A 176 -1.39 -2.65 -17.94
C ILE A 176 -1.61 -1.29 -17.31
N SER A 177 -0.55 -0.59 -16.91
CA SER A 177 -0.68 0.74 -16.30
C SER A 177 -1.18 1.79 -17.29
N GLU A 178 -0.69 1.77 -18.54
CA GLU A 178 -1.19 2.64 -19.62
C GLU A 178 -2.64 2.31 -19.95
N ASN A 179 -2.95 1.02 -20.14
CA ASN A 179 -4.31 0.55 -20.39
C ASN A 179 -5.28 0.96 -19.27
N THR A 180 -4.83 0.95 -18.03
CA THR A 180 -5.63 1.37 -16.86
C THR A 180 -5.92 2.87 -16.92
N ILE A 181 -4.94 3.70 -17.31
CA ILE A 181 -5.11 5.15 -17.47
C ILE A 181 -6.11 5.45 -18.60
N ASP A 182 -5.92 4.86 -19.77
CA ASP A 182 -6.81 5.05 -20.93
C ASP A 182 -8.26 4.64 -20.60
N SER A 183 -8.42 3.52 -19.91
CA SER A 183 -9.73 3.05 -19.44
C SER A 183 -10.36 4.00 -18.42
N LEU A 184 -9.57 4.51 -17.46
CA LEU A 184 -10.04 5.49 -16.48
C LEU A 184 -10.51 6.79 -17.16
N GLU A 185 -9.76 7.31 -18.13
CA GLU A 185 -10.15 8.50 -18.90
C GLU A 185 -11.47 8.28 -19.65
N ASN A 186 -11.65 7.12 -20.26
CA ASN A 186 -12.92 6.78 -20.95
C ASN A 186 -14.10 6.75 -19.97
N ILE A 187 -13.94 6.14 -18.79
CA ILE A 187 -14.99 6.08 -17.76
C ILE A 187 -15.35 7.48 -17.26
N LEU A 188 -14.37 8.36 -17.05
CA LEU A 188 -14.61 9.75 -16.65
C LEU A 188 -15.40 10.50 -17.71
N ASN A 189 -15.03 10.38 -18.98
CA ASN A 189 -15.72 11.01 -20.10
C ASN A 189 -17.19 10.53 -20.23
N GLU A 190 -17.41 9.22 -20.11
CA GLU A 190 -18.75 8.62 -20.18
C GLU A 190 -19.67 9.04 -19.01
N SER A 191 -19.07 9.24 -17.82
CA SER A 191 -19.80 9.64 -16.60
C SER A 191 -20.01 11.15 -16.47
N ASN A 192 -19.60 11.96 -17.46
CA ASN A 192 -19.58 13.42 -17.42
C ASN A 192 -18.83 14.00 -16.20
N ARG A 193 -17.80 13.31 -15.72
CA ARG A 193 -16.89 13.79 -14.67
C ARG A 193 -15.67 14.44 -15.31
N ASN A 194 -15.33 15.63 -14.87
CA ASN A 194 -14.24 16.41 -15.50
C ASN A 194 -12.86 16.04 -14.95
N VAL A 195 -12.79 15.55 -13.73
CA VAL A 195 -11.53 15.21 -13.06
C VAL A 195 -11.69 13.96 -12.18
N ALA A 196 -10.63 13.17 -12.09
CA ALA A 196 -10.59 11.98 -11.26
C ALA A 196 -10.80 12.28 -9.76
N ALA A 197 -10.44 13.48 -9.31
CA ALA A 197 -10.66 13.92 -7.93
C ALA A 197 -12.15 13.89 -7.51
N ASP A 198 -13.10 14.02 -8.45
CA ASP A 198 -14.53 13.94 -8.17
C ASP A 198 -14.99 12.53 -7.75
N LEU A 199 -14.14 11.52 -7.94
CA LEU A 199 -14.40 10.14 -7.53
C LEU A 199 -14.06 9.91 -6.05
N ILE A 200 -13.05 10.64 -5.51
CA ILE A 200 -12.45 10.31 -4.22
C ILE A 200 -13.48 10.31 -3.09
N GLY A 201 -13.66 9.14 -2.48
CA GLY A 201 -14.56 8.95 -1.34
C GLY A 201 -16.05 9.09 -1.65
N SER A 202 -16.44 9.10 -2.95
CA SER A 202 -17.82 9.31 -3.36
C SER A 202 -18.65 8.03 -3.45
N VAL A 203 -18.20 6.91 -2.87
CA VAL A 203 -18.95 5.67 -2.80
C VAL A 203 -20.27 5.87 -2.07
N GLN A 204 -21.37 5.36 -2.64
CA GLN A 204 -22.69 5.36 -1.98
C GLN A 204 -22.86 4.03 -1.26
N THR A 205 -23.10 4.09 0.04
CA THR A 205 -23.38 2.92 0.88
C THR A 205 -24.89 2.78 1.08
N HIS A 206 -25.38 1.55 1.17
CA HIS A 206 -26.76 1.30 1.56
C HIS A 206 -26.92 1.62 3.05
N SER A 207 -27.87 2.47 3.38
CA SER A 207 -28.30 2.80 4.76
C SER A 207 -29.24 1.73 5.31
#